data_00484e532bdfff9d95d1f07780d9d89a
#
_entry.id   00484e532bdfff9d95d1f07780d9d89a
#
_cell.length_a   1.000
_cell.length_b   1.000
_cell.length_c   1.000
_cell.angle_alpha   90.00
_cell.angle_beta   90.00
_cell.angle_gamma   90.00
#
_symmetry.space_group_name_H-M   'P 1'
#
loop_
_entity.id
_entity.type
_entity.pdbx_description
1 polymer ?
#
loop_
_entity_poly.entity_id
_entity_poly.type
_entity_poly.pdbx_seq_one_letter_code
_entity_poly.pdbx_strand_id
1 'polypeptide(L)'
;AVHTAIAKVGRATEDMSYNTAIAALMICVNQLSVLQCHKRGVLELLLKLLHPYAPFITEELWSEALGHSRSILDCGYPVADESVLYEAQFECPVSINGKLRTRIMLQRGMTEEAVKAQVLEDATVQRWLSGGRLLKFIFVPDRIINIVCAANPD
;
A
#
# COMPACT_ATOMS: atom_id res chain seq x y z
N ALA A 1 5.38 -6.61 -0.42
CA ALA A 1 4.41 -7.40 0.35
C ALA A 1 4.80 -7.45 1.83
N VAL A 2 5.92 -8.13 2.21
CA VAL A 2 6.29 -8.35 3.64
C VAL A 2 6.54 -7.04 4.39
N HIS A 3 7.34 -6.12 3.88
CA HIS A 3 7.61 -4.84 4.55
C HIS A 3 6.34 -3.99 4.72
N THR A 4 5.42 -4.03 3.77
CA THR A 4 4.09 -3.39 3.90
C THR A 4 3.27 -4.03 5.01
N ALA A 5 3.33 -5.36 5.15
CA ALA A 5 2.67 -6.06 6.24
C ALA A 5 3.29 -5.70 7.59
N ILE A 6 4.63 -5.66 7.70
CA ILE A 6 5.34 -5.28 8.94
C ILE A 6 4.86 -3.91 9.42
N ALA A 7 4.82 -2.90 8.54
CA ALA A 7 4.37 -1.56 8.91
C ALA A 7 2.89 -1.52 9.34
N LYS A 8 2.01 -2.24 8.62
CA LYS A 8 0.56 -2.27 8.95
C LYS A 8 0.26 -3.05 10.20
N VAL A 9 0.87 -4.24 10.37
CA VAL A 9 0.65 -5.10 11.53
C VAL A 9 1.23 -4.45 12.78
N GLY A 10 2.43 -3.87 12.70
CA GLY A 10 3.04 -3.17 13.83
C GLY A 10 2.11 -2.08 14.37
N ARG A 11 1.67 -1.15 13.51
CA ARG A 11 0.74 -0.09 13.88
C ARG A 11 -0.59 -0.63 14.42
N ALA A 12 -1.19 -1.61 13.75
CA ALA A 12 -2.45 -2.19 14.18
C ALA A 12 -2.33 -2.91 15.55
N THR A 13 -1.18 -3.48 15.85
CA THR A 13 -0.90 -4.11 17.15
C THR A 13 -0.76 -3.07 18.26
N GLU A 14 -0.04 -1.97 18.01
CA GLU A 14 0.07 -0.83 18.92
C GLU A 14 -1.30 -0.22 19.25
N ASP A 15 -2.16 -0.10 18.22
CA ASP A 15 -3.54 0.40 18.34
C ASP A 15 -4.52 -0.65 18.88
N MET A 16 -4.08 -1.85 19.27
CA MET A 16 -4.89 -3.01 19.69
C MET A 16 -5.97 -3.41 18.65
N SER A 17 -5.78 -3.05 17.39
CA SER A 17 -6.69 -3.35 16.28
C SER A 17 -6.37 -4.71 15.66
N TYR A 18 -6.50 -5.78 16.43
CA TYR A 18 -6.08 -7.13 16.03
C TYR A 18 -6.76 -7.65 14.77
N ASN A 19 -8.01 -7.29 14.51
CA ASN A 19 -8.71 -7.67 13.26
C ASN A 19 -8.00 -7.09 12.03
N THR A 20 -7.52 -5.84 12.13
CA THR A 20 -6.77 -5.16 11.07
C THR A 20 -5.40 -5.83 10.88
N ALA A 21 -4.73 -6.19 11.96
CA ALA A 21 -3.47 -6.90 11.92
C ALA A 21 -3.60 -8.28 11.24
N ILE A 22 -4.60 -9.06 11.63
CA ILE A 22 -4.87 -10.38 11.03
C ILE A 22 -5.21 -10.23 9.54
N ALA A 23 -6.05 -9.27 9.15
CA ALA A 23 -6.35 -9.02 7.76
C ALA A 23 -5.10 -8.66 6.94
N ALA A 24 -4.18 -7.86 7.49
CA ALA A 24 -2.93 -7.53 6.84
C ALA A 24 -2.00 -8.75 6.68
N LEU A 25 -1.95 -9.63 7.68
CA LEU A 25 -1.23 -10.90 7.60
C LEU A 25 -1.80 -11.82 6.51
N MET A 26 -3.12 -11.98 6.45
CA MET A 26 -3.78 -12.78 5.43
C MET A 26 -3.50 -12.26 4.01
N ILE A 27 -3.56 -10.94 3.81
CA ILE A 27 -3.22 -10.31 2.53
C ILE A 27 -1.76 -10.61 2.17
N CYS A 28 -0.84 -10.48 3.13
CA CYS A 28 0.58 -10.77 2.91
C CYS A 28 0.81 -12.24 2.49
N VAL A 29 0.24 -13.19 3.22
CA VAL A 29 0.35 -14.63 2.92
C VAL A 29 -0.20 -14.93 1.52
N ASN A 30 -1.38 -14.40 1.17
CA ASN A 30 -1.98 -14.58 -0.15
C ASN A 30 -1.08 -14.01 -1.27
N GLN A 31 -0.52 -12.82 -1.07
CA GLN A 31 0.40 -12.23 -2.04
C GLN A 31 1.67 -13.05 -2.22
N LEU A 32 2.27 -13.55 -1.13
CA LEU A 32 3.45 -14.41 -1.19
C LEU A 32 3.14 -15.74 -1.88
N SER A 33 1.95 -16.29 -1.64
CA SER A 33 1.47 -17.52 -2.29
C SER A 33 1.28 -17.33 -3.80
N VAL A 34 0.65 -16.25 -4.24
CA VAL A 34 0.48 -15.91 -5.66
C VAL A 34 1.83 -15.71 -6.34
N LEU A 35 2.79 -15.08 -5.65
CA LEU A 35 4.15 -14.86 -6.15
C LEU A 35 5.03 -16.12 -6.05
N GLN A 36 4.51 -17.22 -5.50
CA GLN A 36 5.27 -18.45 -5.20
C GLN A 36 6.61 -18.14 -4.51
N CYS A 37 6.58 -17.26 -3.53
CA CYS A 37 7.78 -16.78 -2.87
C CYS A 37 8.26 -17.78 -1.82
N HIS A 38 9.39 -18.44 -2.11
CA HIS A 38 10.06 -19.39 -1.21
C HIS A 38 11.38 -18.84 -0.66
N LYS A 39 11.59 -17.53 -0.70
CA LYS A 39 12.82 -16.92 -0.19
C LYS A 39 12.86 -17.01 1.33
N ARG A 40 13.84 -17.71 1.87
CA ARG A 40 14.02 -17.95 3.31
C ARG A 40 13.91 -16.66 4.14
N GLY A 41 14.66 -15.62 3.81
CA GLY A 41 14.62 -14.36 4.56
C GLY A 41 13.26 -13.66 4.58
N VAL A 42 12.43 -13.84 3.52
CA VAL A 42 11.05 -13.32 3.48
C VAL A 42 10.15 -14.13 4.42
N LEU A 43 10.31 -15.45 4.43
CA LEU A 43 9.56 -16.36 5.31
C LEU A 43 9.92 -16.14 6.78
N GLU A 44 11.20 -15.92 7.08
CA GLU A 44 11.67 -15.59 8.44
C GLU A 44 11.01 -14.29 8.97
N LEU A 45 10.92 -13.25 8.15
CA LEU A 45 10.22 -12.01 8.52
C LEU A 45 8.73 -12.24 8.73
N LEU A 46 8.11 -13.06 7.88
CA LEU A 46 6.69 -13.41 8.02
C LEU A 46 6.42 -14.17 9.32
N LEU A 47 7.25 -15.17 9.65
CA LEU A 47 7.10 -15.95 10.88
C LEU A 47 7.27 -15.09 12.13
N LYS A 48 8.26 -14.20 12.15
CA LYS A 48 8.45 -13.24 13.25
C LYS A 48 7.23 -12.31 13.42
N LEU A 49 6.65 -11.87 12.29
CA LEU A 49 5.49 -11.00 12.31
C LEU A 49 4.22 -11.71 12.78
N LEU A 50 4.09 -13.00 12.43
CA LEU A 50 2.94 -13.85 12.77
C LEU A 50 3.03 -14.41 14.20
N HIS A 51 4.23 -14.51 14.76
CA HIS A 51 4.47 -15.19 16.04
C HIS A 51 3.57 -14.71 17.21
N PRO A 52 3.32 -13.42 17.42
CA PRO A 52 2.42 -12.94 18.47
C PRO A 52 0.97 -13.45 18.34
N TYR A 53 0.55 -13.85 17.16
CA TYR A 53 -0.81 -14.30 16.84
C TYR A 53 -0.95 -15.82 16.80
N ALA A 54 0.13 -16.52 16.45
CA ALA A 54 0.14 -17.97 16.28
C ALA A 54 1.48 -18.57 16.73
N PRO A 55 1.81 -18.53 18.06
CA PRO A 55 3.15 -18.82 18.55
C PRO A 55 3.59 -20.28 18.27
N PHE A 56 2.71 -21.26 18.44
CA PHE A 56 3.09 -22.65 18.33
C PHE A 56 3.50 -23.04 16.92
N ILE A 57 2.69 -22.72 15.90
CA ILE A 57 2.99 -23.07 14.53
C ILE A 57 4.20 -22.29 13.98
N THR A 58 4.38 -21.06 14.41
CA THR A 58 5.52 -20.26 13.95
C THR A 58 6.82 -20.72 14.56
N GLU A 59 6.81 -21.17 15.83
CA GLU A 59 7.99 -21.78 16.46
C GLU A 59 8.37 -23.10 15.80
N GLU A 60 7.38 -23.95 15.51
CA GLU A 60 7.61 -25.23 14.81
C GLU A 60 8.19 -25.02 13.42
N LEU A 61 7.60 -24.10 12.62
CA LEU A 61 8.13 -23.80 11.29
C LEU A 61 9.51 -23.14 11.36
N TRP A 62 9.79 -22.38 12.39
CA TRP A 62 11.07 -21.73 12.61
C TRP A 62 12.17 -22.74 12.89
N SER A 63 11.92 -23.71 13.80
CA SER A 63 12.87 -24.73 14.16
C SER A 63 12.96 -25.85 13.15
N GLU A 64 11.83 -26.46 12.75
CA GLU A 64 11.81 -27.67 11.94
C GLU A 64 11.95 -27.37 10.44
N ALA A 65 11.21 -26.39 9.91
CA ALA A 65 11.24 -26.10 8.48
C ALA A 65 12.42 -25.21 8.08
N LEU A 66 12.74 -24.21 8.91
CA LEU A 66 13.84 -23.29 8.65
C LEU A 66 15.16 -23.70 9.33
N GLY A 67 15.15 -24.67 10.23
CA GLY A 67 16.33 -25.26 10.86
C GLY A 67 17.05 -24.32 11.83
N HIS A 68 16.33 -23.39 12.49
CA HIS A 68 16.90 -22.55 13.50
C HIS A 68 17.02 -23.27 14.85
N SER A 69 18.18 -23.15 15.48
CA SER A 69 18.45 -23.76 16.80
C SER A 69 17.98 -22.91 17.99
N ARG A 70 17.70 -21.63 17.77
CA ARG A 70 17.20 -20.70 18.78
C ARG A 70 15.73 -20.42 18.56
N SER A 71 15.00 -20.13 19.64
CA SER A 71 13.61 -19.72 19.55
C SER A 71 13.42 -18.43 18.76
N ILE A 72 12.29 -18.32 18.10
CA ILE A 72 11.88 -17.09 17.40
C ILE A 72 11.72 -15.92 18.38
N LEU A 73 11.44 -16.21 19.67
CA LEU A 73 11.35 -15.21 20.74
C LEU A 73 12.68 -14.49 21.01
N ASP A 74 13.81 -15.17 20.76
CA ASP A 74 15.14 -14.56 20.90
C ASP A 74 15.47 -13.61 19.75
N CYS A 75 14.63 -13.59 18.71
CA CYS A 75 14.78 -12.73 17.56
C CYS A 75 13.91 -11.48 17.72
N GLY A 76 14.50 -10.31 17.59
CA GLY A 76 13.75 -9.06 17.66
C GLY A 76 12.58 -9.01 16.68
N TYR A 77 11.55 -8.22 17.02
CA TYR A 77 10.41 -7.96 16.17
C TYR A 77 10.88 -7.32 14.84
N PRO A 78 10.32 -7.71 13.69
CA PRO A 78 10.79 -7.21 12.40
C PRO A 78 10.47 -5.72 12.24
N VAL A 79 11.45 -4.98 11.72
CA VAL A 79 11.32 -3.57 11.40
C VAL A 79 11.07 -3.41 9.91
N ALA A 80 10.13 -2.56 9.56
CA ALA A 80 9.85 -2.26 8.16
C ALA A 80 11.02 -1.47 7.56
N ASP A 81 11.48 -1.91 6.39
CA ASP A 81 12.43 -1.13 5.60
C ASP A 81 11.65 -0.10 4.78
N GLU A 82 11.77 1.16 5.16
CA GLU A 82 11.06 2.26 4.51
C GLU A 82 11.46 2.42 3.04
N SER A 83 12.72 2.11 2.70
CA SER A 83 13.19 2.19 1.31
C SER A 83 12.46 1.23 0.38
N VAL A 84 12.03 0.08 0.92
CA VAL A 84 11.25 -0.95 0.20
C VAL A 84 9.75 -0.64 0.20
N LEU A 85 9.28 0.18 1.13
CA LEU A 85 7.88 0.62 1.20
C LEU A 85 7.54 1.69 0.17
N TYR A 86 8.54 2.41 -0.32
CA TYR A 86 8.36 3.36 -1.40
C TYR A 86 8.17 2.61 -2.73
N GLU A 87 6.93 2.20 -3.02
CA GLU A 87 6.56 1.98 -4.41
C GLU A 87 6.75 3.32 -5.14
N ALA A 88 7.68 3.33 -6.11
CA ALA A 88 7.99 4.54 -6.88
C ALA A 88 6.76 5.11 -7.61
N GLN A 89 5.72 4.30 -7.78
CA GLN A 89 4.47 4.67 -8.45
C GLN A 89 3.27 4.17 -7.64
N PHE A 90 2.19 4.94 -7.64
CA PHE A 90 0.92 4.57 -7.03
C PHE A 90 -0.25 4.98 -7.94
N GLU A 91 -1.32 4.20 -7.86
CA GLU A 91 -2.56 4.48 -8.60
C GLU A 91 -3.39 5.52 -7.83
N CYS A 92 -3.51 6.72 -8.40
CA CYS A 92 -4.25 7.83 -7.81
C CYS A 92 -5.64 7.95 -8.46
N PRO A 93 -6.73 7.85 -7.69
CA PRO A 93 -8.06 8.08 -8.21
C PRO A 93 -8.27 9.57 -8.53
N VAL A 94 -8.81 9.85 -9.71
CA VAL A 94 -9.15 11.20 -10.19
C VAL A 94 -10.65 11.35 -10.24
N SER A 95 -11.16 12.27 -9.45
CA SER A 95 -12.57 12.65 -9.41
C SER A 95 -12.78 13.97 -10.14
N ILE A 96 -13.88 14.09 -10.88
CA ILE A 96 -14.32 15.33 -11.51
C ILE A 96 -15.71 15.65 -10.97
N ASN A 97 -15.85 16.83 -10.39
CA ASN A 97 -17.08 17.27 -9.69
C ASN A 97 -17.60 16.22 -8.69
N GLY A 98 -16.67 15.64 -7.92
CA GLY A 98 -16.98 14.64 -6.88
C GLY A 98 -17.29 13.22 -7.38
N LYS A 99 -17.27 12.96 -8.68
CA LYS A 99 -17.47 11.62 -9.26
C LYS A 99 -16.15 11.06 -9.76
N LEU A 100 -15.79 9.86 -9.35
CA LEU A 100 -14.60 9.14 -9.83
C LEU A 100 -14.73 8.90 -11.35
N ARG A 101 -13.71 9.30 -12.12
CA ARG A 101 -13.73 9.20 -13.59
C ARG A 101 -12.60 8.36 -14.16
N THR A 102 -11.42 8.44 -13.56
CA THR A 102 -10.25 7.68 -14.00
C THR A 102 -9.31 7.44 -12.82
N ARG A 103 -8.29 6.62 -13.06
CA ARG A 103 -7.19 6.37 -12.14
C ARG A 103 -5.90 6.53 -12.92
N ILE A 104 -4.96 7.27 -12.39
CA ILE A 104 -3.70 7.61 -13.06
C ILE A 104 -2.53 7.13 -12.20
N MET A 105 -1.55 6.51 -12.85
CA MET A 105 -0.30 6.12 -12.19
C MET A 105 0.57 7.37 -12.02
N LEU A 106 0.85 7.71 -10.78
CA LEU A 106 1.71 8.84 -10.41
C LEU A 106 2.95 8.34 -9.70
N GLN A 107 4.05 9.07 -9.85
CA GLN A 107 5.25 8.84 -9.04
C GLN A 107 5.08 9.53 -7.68
N ARG A 108 5.51 8.86 -6.62
CA ARG A 108 5.55 9.48 -5.29
C ARG A 108 6.58 10.60 -5.25
N GLY A 109 6.29 11.64 -4.50
CA GLY A 109 7.18 12.80 -4.37
C GLY A 109 7.10 13.81 -5.52
N MET A 110 6.18 13.63 -6.48
CA MET A 110 5.91 14.64 -7.50
C MET A 110 5.35 15.91 -6.85
N THR A 111 5.76 17.06 -7.39
CA THR A 111 5.16 18.35 -7.00
C THR A 111 3.73 18.45 -7.53
N GLU A 112 2.88 19.24 -6.86
CA GLU A 112 1.49 19.45 -7.28
C GLU A 112 1.40 19.94 -8.73
N GLU A 113 2.34 20.78 -9.16
CA GLU A 113 2.41 21.29 -10.53
C GLU A 113 2.69 20.18 -11.55
N ALA A 114 3.62 19.27 -11.24
CA ALA A 114 3.94 18.14 -12.11
C ALA A 114 2.78 17.15 -12.19
N VAL A 115 2.13 16.87 -11.05
CA VAL A 115 0.91 16.04 -11.01
C VAL A 115 -0.20 16.65 -11.83
N LYS A 116 -0.43 17.96 -11.68
CA LYS A 116 -1.45 18.69 -12.44
C LYS A 116 -1.20 18.63 -13.94
N ALA A 117 0.05 18.81 -14.39
CA ALA A 117 0.40 18.70 -15.81
C ALA A 117 0.08 17.31 -16.35
N GLN A 118 0.55 16.26 -15.68
CA GLN A 118 0.32 14.87 -16.09
C GLN A 118 -1.17 14.49 -16.10
N VAL A 119 -1.93 14.94 -15.11
CA VAL A 119 -3.38 14.66 -15.00
C VAL A 119 -4.17 15.37 -16.11
N LEU A 120 -3.79 16.60 -16.47
CA LEU A 120 -4.45 17.35 -17.54
C LEU A 120 -4.11 16.84 -18.94
N GLU A 121 -3.04 16.05 -19.12
CA GLU A 121 -2.70 15.37 -20.35
C GLU A 121 -3.49 14.07 -20.57
N ASP A 122 -4.10 13.51 -19.51
CA ASP A 122 -4.89 12.28 -19.63
C ASP A 122 -6.12 12.49 -20.52
N ALA A 123 -6.27 11.61 -21.53
CA ALA A 123 -7.33 11.69 -22.52
C ALA A 123 -8.75 11.63 -21.93
N THR A 124 -8.92 10.91 -20.81
CA THR A 124 -10.21 10.82 -20.12
C THR A 124 -10.51 12.12 -19.40
N VAL A 125 -9.52 12.70 -18.75
CA VAL A 125 -9.67 14.01 -18.07
C VAL A 125 -9.95 15.10 -19.09
N GLN A 126 -9.22 15.15 -20.21
CA GLN A 126 -9.44 16.11 -21.29
C GLN A 126 -10.86 16.02 -21.87
N ARG A 127 -11.39 14.80 -22.06
CA ARG A 127 -12.76 14.60 -22.55
C ARG A 127 -13.80 15.22 -21.60
N TRP A 128 -13.58 15.15 -20.31
CA TRP A 128 -14.49 15.74 -19.32
C TRP A 128 -14.29 17.23 -19.13
N LEU A 129 -13.11 17.77 -19.47
CA LEU A 129 -12.81 19.20 -19.43
C LEU A 129 -13.15 19.92 -20.73
N SER A 130 -13.34 19.21 -21.85
CA SER A 130 -13.59 19.79 -23.19
C SER A 130 -14.88 20.63 -23.31
N GLY A 131 -15.68 20.74 -22.26
CA GLY A 131 -16.86 21.59 -22.21
C GLY A 131 -16.88 22.57 -21.02
N GLY A 132 -15.82 22.68 -20.25
CA GLY A 132 -15.86 23.48 -19.02
C GLY A 132 -14.54 24.12 -18.64
N ARG A 133 -14.63 25.23 -17.89
CA ARG A 133 -13.46 25.93 -17.33
C ARG A 133 -13.03 25.25 -16.03
N LEU A 134 -11.74 24.90 -15.90
CA LEU A 134 -11.14 24.43 -14.65
C LEU A 134 -11.27 25.55 -13.59
N LEU A 135 -12.01 25.28 -12.50
CA LEU A 135 -12.21 26.20 -11.39
C LEU A 135 -11.22 25.91 -10.27
N LYS A 136 -11.04 24.63 -9.91
CA LYS A 136 -10.18 24.25 -8.81
C LYS A 136 -9.55 22.88 -9.04
N PHE A 137 -8.26 22.75 -8.72
CA PHE A 137 -7.55 21.50 -8.68
C PHE A 137 -7.16 21.22 -7.22
N ILE A 138 -7.54 20.08 -6.69
CA ILE A 138 -7.26 19.68 -5.32
C ILE A 138 -6.48 18.37 -5.41
N PHE A 139 -5.25 18.40 -4.95
CA PHE A 139 -4.39 17.23 -4.86
C PHE A 139 -4.16 16.89 -3.39
N VAL A 140 -4.51 15.68 -3.00
CA VAL A 140 -4.16 15.11 -1.69
C VAL A 140 -3.16 14.00 -1.96
N PRO A 141 -1.87 14.18 -1.60
CA PRO A 141 -0.83 13.20 -1.84
C PRO A 141 -1.23 11.81 -1.37
N ASP A 142 -0.89 10.79 -2.16
CA ASP A 142 -1.15 9.36 -1.91
C ASP A 142 -2.63 8.99 -1.70
N ARG A 143 -3.56 9.89 -1.99
CA ARG A 143 -4.97 9.65 -1.67
C ARG A 143 -5.92 9.90 -2.83
N ILE A 144 -6.03 11.12 -3.33
CA ILE A 144 -7.03 11.47 -4.34
C ILE A 144 -6.70 12.79 -5.04
N ILE A 145 -7.13 12.90 -6.30
CA ILE A 145 -7.20 14.16 -7.04
C ILE A 145 -8.68 14.49 -7.27
N ASN A 146 -9.07 15.73 -6.97
CA ASN A 146 -10.41 16.21 -7.30
C ASN A 146 -10.33 17.47 -8.15
N ILE A 147 -10.92 17.40 -9.32
CA ILE A 147 -11.00 18.48 -10.29
C ILE A 147 -12.41 19.06 -10.23
N VAL A 148 -12.52 20.36 -10.01
CA VAL A 148 -13.78 21.08 -10.08
C VAL A 148 -13.79 21.90 -11.36
N CYS A 149 -14.74 21.60 -12.24
CA CYS A 149 -14.95 22.35 -13.47
C CYS A 149 -16.38 22.92 -13.49
N ALA A 150 -16.53 24.14 -14.04
CA ALA A 150 -17.83 24.68 -14.37
C ALA A 150 -18.37 23.91 -15.60
N ALA A 151 -19.65 23.49 -15.54
CA ALA A 151 -20.32 23.04 -16.73
C ALA A 151 -20.45 24.24 -17.70
N ASN A 152 -20.20 23.98 -18.99
CA ASN A 152 -20.55 24.99 -19.98
C ASN A 152 -22.07 25.21 -19.91
N PRO A 153 -22.58 26.41 -19.77
CA PRO A 153 -24.00 26.65 -20.02
C PRO A 153 -24.26 26.34 -21.51
N ASP A 154 -25.13 25.38 -21.79
CA ASP A 154 -25.73 25.17 -23.11
C ASP A 154 -26.39 26.46 -23.60
#